data_9dc04b1c1725741fef9aaab55065cad5
#
_entry.id   9dc04b1c1725741fef9aaab55065cad5
#
_cell.length_a   1.000
_cell.length_b   1.000
_cell.length_c   1.000
_cell.angle_alpha   90.00
_cell.angle_beta   90.00
_cell.angle_gamma   90.00
#
_symmetry.space_group_name_H-M   'P 1'
#
loop_
_entity.id
_entity.type
_entity.pdbx_description
1 polymer ?
#
loop_
_entity_poly.entity_id
_entity_poly.type
_entity_poly.pdbx_seq_one_letter_code
_entity_poly.pdbx_strand_id
1 'polypeptide(L)'
;MERKLLSAQTILPISSKPIYYSSVYLENGKIAEIGPTDSLLKKYKNVKHNDLGKGILLPGFINAHTHLELGWITEHIGGFGSFIDWIKIIISAKKNHAPTENQIRNSVNNGIRRLIKSGTTTVAEISSFEGVDKEPLKNCFLRTIVFSEIFDRHSKDIKKIKLEKSELYEERLFPHAPYSCSPDTLSKVHKYCLKNEESFGIHLAESKQESLFINNQNNHFEKSIYPLLGKEKFSRKKASTPLEYMIKNKFFDGVRVSAVHMVHVLEHELQIIKENDIGVILCPRSNKFLNVGLPPAKLYKELERIGLGTDGVSSNLNLDMFEEISFFYLTFREIIGEEMAQFAVYAATLGGAKALFIEDEVGSIEPGKAADLIFITPQNYYKDPYLTVVSSTRSELALSMVNGEILFSPIN
;
A
#
# COMPACT_ATOMS: atom_id res chain seq x y z
N MET A 1 15.62 23.59 -16.28
CA MET A 1 15.46 22.14 -16.44
C MET A 1 16.51 21.48 -15.57
N GLU A 2 16.06 20.79 -14.53
CA GLU A 2 16.99 20.10 -13.66
C GLU A 2 17.41 18.77 -14.30
N ARG A 3 18.74 18.57 -14.40
CA ARG A 3 19.36 17.41 -15.01
C ARG A 3 20.35 16.78 -14.05
N LYS A 4 20.23 15.50 -13.79
CA LYS A 4 21.08 14.76 -12.85
C LYS A 4 21.48 13.42 -13.48
N LEU A 5 22.67 12.96 -13.20
CA LEU A 5 23.11 11.59 -13.49
C LEU A 5 23.45 10.91 -12.17
N LEU A 6 22.76 9.83 -11.86
CA LEU A 6 23.00 9.02 -10.66
C LEU A 6 23.70 7.73 -11.07
N SER A 7 24.91 7.49 -10.61
CA SER A 7 25.61 6.22 -10.82
C SER A 7 25.62 5.39 -9.54
N ALA A 8 25.53 4.07 -9.68
CA ALA A 8 25.57 3.13 -8.58
C ALA A 8 26.25 1.81 -8.98
N GLN A 9 26.77 1.09 -8.00
CA GLN A 9 27.32 -0.24 -8.23
C GLN A 9 26.28 -1.20 -8.79
N THR A 10 25.09 -1.17 -8.22
CA THR A 10 23.96 -2.02 -8.63
C THR A 10 22.70 -1.19 -8.82
N ILE A 11 22.03 -1.38 -9.93
CA ILE A 11 20.71 -0.82 -10.21
C ILE A 11 19.73 -1.99 -10.34
N LEU A 12 18.64 -1.97 -9.58
CA LEU A 12 17.52 -2.90 -9.69
C LEU A 12 16.34 -2.24 -10.39
N PRO A 13 16.16 -2.41 -11.70
CA PRO A 13 15.03 -1.80 -12.40
C PRO A 13 13.68 -2.40 -12.01
N ILE A 14 13.65 -3.60 -11.48
CA ILE A 14 12.50 -4.45 -11.15
C ILE A 14 11.82 -5.04 -12.39
N SER A 15 11.57 -4.24 -13.41
CA SER A 15 10.99 -4.70 -14.70
C SER A 15 11.96 -5.50 -15.58
N SER A 16 13.24 -5.48 -15.23
CA SER A 16 14.32 -6.20 -15.94
C SER A 16 15.38 -6.73 -14.98
N LYS A 17 16.38 -7.45 -15.51
CA LYS A 17 17.49 -7.97 -14.72
C LYS A 17 18.31 -6.86 -14.06
N PRO A 18 18.96 -7.13 -12.92
CA PRO A 18 19.91 -6.21 -12.29
C PRO A 18 20.98 -5.71 -13.25
N ILE A 19 21.32 -4.43 -13.18
CA ILE A 19 22.34 -3.77 -13.99
C ILE A 19 23.47 -3.32 -13.06
N TYR A 20 24.72 -3.51 -13.49
CA TYR A 20 25.87 -3.22 -12.66
C TYR A 20 26.72 -2.09 -13.26
N TYR A 21 27.33 -1.25 -12.38
CA TYR A 21 28.22 -0.16 -12.72
C TYR A 21 27.65 0.78 -13.80
N SER A 22 26.41 1.16 -13.58
CA SER A 22 25.60 1.93 -14.55
C SER A 22 25.01 3.17 -13.90
N SER A 23 24.37 3.99 -14.74
CA SER A 23 23.77 5.24 -14.32
C SER A 23 22.34 5.38 -14.82
N VAL A 24 21.58 6.18 -14.09
CA VAL A 24 20.25 6.67 -14.46
C VAL A 24 20.36 8.16 -14.74
N TYR A 25 20.00 8.59 -15.94
CA TYR A 25 19.90 9.99 -16.30
C TYR A 25 18.49 10.49 -16.02
N LEU A 26 18.41 11.54 -15.21
CA LEU A 26 17.15 12.18 -14.81
C LEU A 26 17.03 13.54 -15.50
N GLU A 27 15.84 13.82 -16.01
CA GLU A 27 15.49 15.11 -16.61
C GLU A 27 14.07 15.51 -16.19
N ASN A 28 13.94 16.68 -15.56
CA ASN A 28 12.64 17.24 -15.12
C ASN A 28 11.85 16.26 -14.22
N GLY A 29 12.51 15.65 -13.24
CA GLY A 29 11.88 14.72 -12.30
C GLY A 29 11.59 13.32 -12.85
N LYS A 30 11.92 13.05 -14.12
CA LYS A 30 11.68 11.76 -14.77
C LYS A 30 12.98 11.04 -15.12
N ILE A 31 12.88 9.73 -15.20
CA ILE A 31 13.92 8.86 -15.74
C ILE A 31 13.92 9.03 -17.25
N ALA A 32 15.02 9.53 -17.80
CA ALA A 32 15.14 9.75 -19.24
C ALA A 32 15.92 8.62 -19.94
N GLU A 33 16.97 8.10 -19.30
CA GLU A 33 17.81 7.04 -19.87
C GLU A 33 18.52 6.23 -18.77
N ILE A 34 18.80 4.97 -19.06
CA ILE A 34 19.58 4.07 -18.19
C ILE A 34 20.69 3.46 -19.06
N GLY A 35 21.91 3.41 -18.59
CA GLY A 35 23.01 2.81 -19.34
C GLY A 35 24.36 2.88 -18.66
N PRO A 36 25.43 2.40 -19.33
CA PRO A 36 26.77 2.45 -18.82
C PRO A 36 27.20 3.88 -18.48
N THR A 37 27.76 4.08 -17.29
CA THR A 37 28.13 5.41 -16.78
C THR A 37 28.98 6.20 -17.75
N ASP A 38 30.05 5.61 -18.32
CA ASP A 38 30.94 6.29 -19.26
C ASP A 38 30.24 6.76 -20.54
N SER A 39 29.26 5.98 -21.01
CA SER A 39 28.49 6.32 -22.20
C SER A 39 27.56 7.52 -21.93
N LEU A 40 26.88 7.51 -20.79
CA LEU A 40 25.98 8.60 -20.41
C LEU A 40 26.75 9.90 -20.10
N LEU A 41 27.91 9.83 -19.45
CA LEU A 41 28.77 10.97 -19.19
C LEU A 41 29.30 11.63 -20.52
N LYS A 42 29.60 10.80 -21.51
CA LYS A 42 30.01 11.33 -22.86
C LYS A 42 28.84 11.95 -23.56
N LYS A 43 27.63 11.39 -23.46
CA LYS A 43 26.41 11.87 -24.11
C LYS A 43 25.88 13.15 -23.48
N TYR A 44 25.81 13.20 -22.15
CA TYR A 44 25.21 14.29 -21.38
C TYR A 44 26.31 15.16 -20.73
N LYS A 45 26.97 15.96 -21.55
CA LYS A 45 27.98 16.92 -21.08
C LYS A 45 27.33 17.99 -20.19
N ASN A 46 28.07 18.43 -19.16
CA ASN A 46 27.64 19.47 -18.20
C ASN A 46 26.39 19.09 -17.35
N VAL A 47 26.13 17.80 -17.16
CA VAL A 47 25.10 17.31 -16.21
C VAL A 47 25.72 17.16 -14.81
N LYS A 48 24.95 17.46 -13.78
CA LYS A 48 25.38 17.16 -12.40
C LYS A 48 25.46 15.65 -12.21
N HIS A 49 26.68 15.14 -12.03
CA HIS A 49 26.91 13.71 -11.77
C HIS A 49 27.05 13.48 -10.27
N ASN A 50 26.21 12.62 -9.74
CA ASN A 50 26.25 12.13 -8.36
C ASN A 50 26.61 10.63 -8.41
N ASP A 51 27.86 10.33 -8.08
CA ASP A 51 28.26 8.94 -7.87
C ASP A 51 27.85 8.51 -6.46
N LEU A 52 26.87 7.60 -6.38
CA LEU A 52 26.36 7.04 -5.13
C LEU A 52 27.29 5.94 -4.56
N GLY A 53 28.21 5.44 -5.39
CA GLY A 53 29.21 4.47 -4.97
C GLY A 53 28.66 3.06 -4.79
N LYS A 54 29.19 2.37 -3.78
CA LYS A 54 28.84 0.98 -3.46
C LYS A 54 27.48 0.92 -2.77
N GLY A 55 26.50 0.33 -3.46
CA GLY A 55 25.13 0.20 -2.96
C GLY A 55 24.17 -0.25 -4.05
N ILE A 56 22.89 -0.21 -3.73
CA ILE A 56 21.81 -0.61 -4.61
C ILE A 56 20.87 0.58 -4.82
N LEU A 57 20.72 1.02 -6.07
CA LEU A 57 19.72 1.97 -6.51
C LEU A 57 18.50 1.19 -7.02
N LEU A 58 17.32 1.48 -6.47
CA LEU A 58 16.08 0.80 -6.83
C LEU A 58 14.90 1.79 -6.78
N PRO A 59 13.72 1.44 -7.33
CA PRO A 59 12.52 2.24 -7.14
C PRO A 59 12.22 2.40 -5.66
N GLY A 60 11.68 3.54 -5.26
CA GLY A 60 11.21 3.75 -3.90
C GLY A 60 10.10 2.76 -3.55
N PHE A 61 10.01 2.40 -2.28
CA PHE A 61 8.97 1.49 -1.83
C PHE A 61 7.59 2.11 -1.92
N ILE A 62 6.64 1.30 -2.33
CA ILE A 62 5.22 1.63 -2.37
C ILE A 62 4.54 0.96 -1.19
N ASN A 63 4.16 1.76 -0.20
CA ASN A 63 3.32 1.31 0.89
C ASN A 63 1.86 1.38 0.44
N ALA A 64 1.35 0.25 -0.02
CA ALA A 64 0.07 0.20 -0.75
C ALA A 64 -1.17 0.30 0.15
N HIS A 65 -1.00 0.32 1.48
CA HIS A 65 -2.09 0.50 2.43
C HIS A 65 -1.60 0.96 3.80
N THR A 66 -2.12 2.09 4.27
CA THR A 66 -1.83 2.66 5.60
C THR A 66 -3.05 3.31 6.24
N HIS A 67 -2.97 3.46 7.59
CA HIS A 67 -3.88 4.22 8.44
C HIS A 67 -3.07 5.16 9.33
N LEU A 68 -2.50 6.21 8.75
CA LEU A 68 -1.71 7.20 9.48
C LEU A 68 -2.57 8.02 10.44
N GLU A 69 -3.81 8.25 10.03
CA GLU A 69 -4.82 9.01 10.75
C GLU A 69 -5.20 8.37 12.09
N LEU A 70 -4.98 7.06 12.26
CA LEU A 70 -5.22 6.34 13.51
C LEU A 70 -4.02 6.31 14.46
N GLY A 71 -2.93 7.01 14.16
CA GLY A 71 -1.74 7.03 15.02
C GLY A 71 -1.99 7.55 16.43
N TRP A 72 -2.96 8.44 16.62
CA TRP A 72 -3.35 8.97 17.93
C TRP A 72 -3.95 7.91 18.87
N ILE A 73 -4.50 6.82 18.31
CA ILE A 73 -5.24 5.82 19.08
C ILE A 73 -4.31 4.84 19.81
N THR A 74 -3.02 4.81 19.47
CA THR A 74 -2.07 3.82 19.98
C THR A 74 -1.95 3.79 21.51
N GLU A 75 -2.08 4.94 22.17
CA GLU A 75 -2.05 5.05 23.64
C GLU A 75 -3.28 4.43 24.31
N HIS A 76 -4.35 4.15 23.54
CA HIS A 76 -5.57 3.51 24.02
C HIS A 76 -5.61 2.00 23.69
N ILE A 77 -4.63 1.49 22.96
CA ILE A 77 -4.54 0.08 22.59
C ILE A 77 -3.77 -0.66 23.69
N GLY A 78 -4.51 -1.48 24.45
CA GLY A 78 -3.93 -2.45 25.37
C GLY A 78 -3.80 -3.83 24.74
N GLY A 79 -3.57 -4.86 25.55
CA GLY A 79 -3.65 -6.25 25.08
C GLY A 79 -5.06 -6.62 24.64
N PHE A 80 -5.16 -7.39 23.57
CA PHE A 80 -6.44 -7.92 23.06
C PHE A 80 -6.28 -9.40 22.67
N GLY A 81 -7.38 -10.17 22.78
CA GLY A 81 -7.37 -11.61 22.50
C GLY A 81 -7.78 -11.95 21.07
N SER A 82 -8.48 -11.05 20.39
CA SER A 82 -9.04 -11.30 19.07
C SER A 82 -9.19 -10.03 18.24
N PHE A 83 -9.30 -10.19 16.93
CA PHE A 83 -9.64 -9.12 15.99
C PHE A 83 -10.91 -8.34 16.41
N ILE A 84 -11.92 -9.05 16.88
CA ILE A 84 -13.17 -8.41 17.34
C ILE A 84 -12.94 -7.57 18.62
N ASP A 85 -12.07 -8.01 19.52
CA ASP A 85 -11.74 -7.21 20.70
C ASP A 85 -10.94 -5.95 20.33
N TRP A 86 -10.02 -6.06 19.38
CA TRP A 86 -9.33 -4.91 18.80
C TRP A 86 -10.33 -3.91 18.19
N ILE A 87 -11.30 -4.36 17.37
CA ILE A 87 -12.35 -3.47 16.82
C ILE A 87 -13.12 -2.75 17.94
N LYS A 88 -13.47 -3.46 19.02
CA LYS A 88 -14.17 -2.84 20.17
C LYS A 88 -13.31 -1.75 20.82
N ILE A 89 -11.99 -1.97 20.95
CA ILE A 89 -11.06 -0.97 21.49
C ILE A 89 -11.06 0.27 20.58
N ILE A 90 -10.95 0.11 19.26
CA ILE A 90 -10.98 1.21 18.29
C ILE A 90 -12.29 2.00 18.39
N ILE A 91 -13.44 1.32 18.43
CA ILE A 91 -14.76 1.96 18.58
C ILE A 91 -14.84 2.71 19.90
N SER A 92 -14.42 2.10 20.99
CA SER A 92 -14.44 2.70 22.33
C SER A 92 -13.55 3.95 22.40
N ALA A 93 -12.34 3.88 21.85
CA ALA A 93 -11.43 5.00 21.81
C ALA A 93 -12.00 6.17 20.96
N LYS A 94 -12.49 5.89 19.75
CA LYS A 94 -13.15 6.90 18.89
C LYS A 94 -14.36 7.56 19.58
N LYS A 95 -15.11 6.82 20.41
CA LYS A 95 -16.31 7.31 21.11
C LYS A 95 -15.96 8.11 22.36
N ASN A 96 -15.03 7.63 23.18
CA ASN A 96 -14.77 8.17 24.51
C ASN A 96 -13.59 9.16 24.55
N HIS A 97 -12.72 9.11 23.54
CA HIS A 97 -11.48 9.89 23.44
C HIS A 97 -11.34 10.48 22.04
N ALA A 98 -12.42 11.06 21.49
CA ALA A 98 -12.41 11.65 20.14
C ALA A 98 -11.21 12.60 19.97
N PRO A 99 -10.35 12.40 18.96
CA PRO A 99 -9.16 13.22 18.78
C PRO A 99 -9.51 14.64 18.35
N THR A 100 -8.71 15.59 18.76
CA THR A 100 -8.72 16.93 18.20
C THR A 100 -8.15 16.90 16.76
N GLU A 101 -8.50 17.89 15.94
CA GLU A 101 -7.91 18.02 14.60
C GLU A 101 -6.37 18.05 14.63
N ASN A 102 -5.77 18.71 15.62
CA ASN A 102 -4.32 18.75 15.78
C ASN A 102 -3.73 17.38 16.07
N GLN A 103 -4.39 16.55 16.85
CA GLN A 103 -3.92 15.17 17.08
C GLN A 103 -3.97 14.34 15.81
N ILE A 104 -5.03 14.50 14.99
CA ILE A 104 -5.14 13.83 13.69
C ILE A 104 -4.00 14.29 12.76
N ARG A 105 -3.83 15.61 12.56
CA ARG A 105 -2.75 16.17 11.73
C ARG A 105 -1.37 15.72 12.20
N ASN A 106 -1.13 15.70 13.50
CA ASN A 106 0.14 15.25 14.08
C ASN A 106 0.38 13.75 13.82
N SER A 107 -0.66 12.92 13.90
CA SER A 107 -0.57 11.49 13.59
C SER A 107 -0.13 11.28 12.14
N VAL A 108 -0.80 11.95 11.20
CA VAL A 108 -0.45 11.86 9.78
C VAL A 108 0.97 12.38 9.52
N ASN A 109 1.33 13.56 10.04
CA ASN A 109 2.68 14.12 9.87
C ASN A 109 3.78 13.22 10.44
N ASN A 110 3.54 12.60 11.61
CA ASN A 110 4.46 11.64 12.20
C ASN A 110 4.57 10.37 11.36
N GLY A 111 3.45 9.91 10.81
CA GLY A 111 3.42 8.80 9.86
C GLY A 111 4.25 9.09 8.61
N ILE A 112 4.03 10.23 7.95
CA ILE A 112 4.79 10.68 6.77
C ILE A 112 6.30 10.65 7.03
N ARG A 113 6.76 11.21 8.18
CA ARG A 113 8.19 11.20 8.54
C ARG A 113 8.75 9.78 8.70
N ARG A 114 7.95 8.84 9.26
CA ARG A 114 8.36 7.44 9.40
C ARG A 114 8.44 6.74 8.04
N LEU A 115 7.49 6.99 7.16
CA LEU A 115 7.46 6.46 5.80
C LEU A 115 8.69 6.89 5.00
N ILE A 116 9.02 8.19 4.98
CA ILE A 116 10.21 8.71 4.29
C ILE A 116 11.48 8.03 4.81
N LYS A 117 11.62 7.86 6.12
CA LYS A 117 12.78 7.22 6.76
C LYS A 117 12.85 5.70 6.55
N SER A 118 11.80 5.08 6.02
CA SER A 118 11.75 3.66 5.66
C SER A 118 11.78 3.44 4.14
N GLY A 119 12.18 4.44 3.34
CA GLY A 119 12.32 4.32 1.90
C GLY A 119 11.00 4.32 1.13
N THR A 120 9.89 4.65 1.77
CA THR A 120 8.61 4.83 1.10
C THR A 120 8.62 6.13 0.30
N THR A 121 8.31 6.05 -0.99
CA THR A 121 8.15 7.20 -1.90
C THR A 121 6.70 7.39 -2.33
N THR A 122 5.92 6.30 -2.33
CA THR A 122 4.49 6.31 -2.62
C THR A 122 3.72 5.67 -1.47
N VAL A 123 2.64 6.30 -1.03
CA VAL A 123 1.77 5.78 0.02
C VAL A 123 0.31 5.81 -0.41
N ALA A 124 -0.40 4.72 -0.13
CA ALA A 124 -1.85 4.66 -0.21
C ALA A 124 -2.41 4.73 1.22
N GLU A 125 -3.07 5.83 1.51
CA GLU A 125 -3.54 6.21 2.85
C GLU A 125 -5.06 6.21 2.93
N ILE A 126 -5.61 5.66 4.01
CA ILE A 126 -7.04 5.76 4.31
C ILE A 126 -7.33 7.08 5.01
N SER A 127 -8.34 7.79 4.53
CA SER A 127 -8.83 9.04 5.13
C SER A 127 -10.21 8.81 5.75
N SER A 128 -10.30 8.92 7.07
CA SER A 128 -11.53 8.64 7.84
C SER A 128 -12.02 9.81 8.69
N PHE A 129 -11.37 11.00 8.62
CA PHE A 129 -11.67 12.20 9.43
C PHE A 129 -12.11 13.43 8.59
N GLU A 130 -13.04 13.22 7.66
CA GLU A 130 -13.73 14.29 6.92
C GLU A 130 -12.79 15.33 6.27
N GLY A 131 -11.55 14.91 5.92
CA GLY A 131 -10.56 15.73 5.23
C GLY A 131 -9.51 16.40 6.10
N VAL A 132 -9.64 16.39 7.43
CA VAL A 132 -8.60 16.92 8.36
C VAL A 132 -7.28 16.17 8.19
N ASP A 133 -7.36 14.87 7.95
CA ASP A 133 -6.24 13.96 7.72
C ASP A 133 -5.64 14.09 6.30
N LYS A 134 -6.37 14.66 5.34
CA LYS A 134 -5.90 14.87 3.97
C LYS A 134 -4.95 16.06 3.82
N GLU A 135 -5.10 17.09 4.65
CA GLU A 135 -4.30 18.33 4.52
C GLU A 135 -2.78 18.08 4.61
N PRO A 136 -2.25 17.32 5.59
CA PRO A 136 -0.82 17.03 5.62
C PRO A 136 -0.34 16.22 4.40
N LEU A 137 -1.21 15.36 3.83
CA LEU A 137 -0.90 14.53 2.67
C LEU A 137 -0.82 15.37 1.38
N LYS A 138 -1.71 16.35 1.22
CA LYS A 138 -1.67 17.29 0.09
C LYS A 138 -0.40 18.15 0.07
N ASN A 139 0.17 18.42 1.24
CA ASN A 139 1.33 19.29 1.40
C ASN A 139 2.65 18.54 1.62
N CYS A 140 2.65 17.21 1.57
CA CYS A 140 3.87 16.43 1.68
C CYS A 140 4.53 16.20 0.32
N PHE A 141 5.80 15.77 0.35
CA PHE A 141 6.56 15.46 -0.85
C PHE A 141 6.49 13.99 -1.27
N LEU A 142 5.72 13.16 -0.56
CA LEU A 142 5.44 11.79 -1.00
C LEU A 142 4.41 11.81 -2.12
N ARG A 143 4.47 10.83 -3.01
CA ARG A 143 3.34 10.51 -3.88
C ARG A 143 2.26 9.85 -3.01
N THR A 144 1.05 10.42 -3.02
CA THR A 144 -0.03 9.99 -2.14
C THR A 144 -1.27 9.60 -2.92
N ILE A 145 -1.82 8.42 -2.62
CA ILE A 145 -3.15 8.00 -3.04
C ILE A 145 -4.01 7.98 -1.79
N VAL A 146 -4.98 8.86 -1.70
CA VAL A 146 -5.81 9.02 -0.52
C VAL A 146 -7.17 8.38 -0.76
N PHE A 147 -7.43 7.31 -0.05
CA PHE A 147 -8.68 6.58 -0.09
C PHE A 147 -9.68 7.15 0.93
N SER A 148 -10.70 7.88 0.45
CA SER A 148 -11.79 8.41 1.28
C SER A 148 -12.67 7.26 1.77
N GLU A 149 -12.66 7.00 3.07
CA GLU A 149 -13.40 5.90 3.68
C GLU A 149 -14.91 6.13 3.66
N ILE A 150 -15.65 5.17 3.15
CA ILE A 150 -17.11 5.23 2.97
C ILE A 150 -17.77 4.18 3.86
N PHE A 151 -18.73 4.63 4.67
CA PHE A 151 -19.68 3.80 5.43
C PHE A 151 -21.12 4.12 5.00
N ASP A 152 -22.10 3.36 5.48
CA ASP A 152 -23.52 3.55 5.16
C ASP A 152 -24.02 4.96 5.44
N ARG A 153 -23.52 5.63 6.49
CA ARG A 153 -23.85 7.04 6.79
C ARG A 153 -23.50 8.01 5.67
N HIS A 154 -22.49 7.69 4.85
CA HIS A 154 -22.04 8.50 3.72
C HIS A 154 -22.78 8.21 2.41
N SER A 155 -23.61 7.16 2.38
CA SER A 155 -24.26 6.61 1.18
C SER A 155 -25.08 7.65 0.39
N LYS A 156 -25.69 8.64 1.07
CA LYS A 156 -26.51 9.68 0.44
C LYS A 156 -25.68 10.71 -0.33
N ASP A 157 -24.42 10.90 0.07
CA ASP A 157 -23.56 11.98 -0.43
C ASP A 157 -22.55 11.51 -1.47
N ILE A 158 -22.42 10.19 -1.74
CA ILE A 158 -21.47 9.64 -2.71
C ILE A 158 -21.53 10.34 -4.06
N LYS A 159 -22.74 10.67 -4.55
CA LYS A 159 -22.91 11.36 -5.84
C LYS A 159 -22.38 12.80 -5.86
N LYS A 160 -22.14 13.40 -4.70
CA LYS A 160 -21.64 14.77 -4.53
C LYS A 160 -20.13 14.83 -4.33
N ILE A 161 -19.49 13.69 -4.10
CA ILE A 161 -18.04 13.61 -3.88
C ILE A 161 -17.34 14.09 -5.14
N LYS A 162 -16.34 14.96 -4.95
CA LYS A 162 -15.39 15.37 -5.97
C LYS A 162 -14.03 14.90 -5.53
N LEU A 163 -13.42 14.02 -6.30
CA LEU A 163 -12.08 13.51 -6.05
C LEU A 163 -11.07 14.50 -6.62
N GLU A 164 -10.03 14.80 -5.84
CA GLU A 164 -8.95 15.69 -6.23
C GLU A 164 -7.79 14.89 -6.82
N LYS A 165 -7.14 15.45 -7.83
CA LYS A 165 -5.93 14.88 -8.43
C LYS A 165 -4.95 15.98 -8.80
N SER A 166 -3.69 15.77 -8.45
CA SER A 166 -2.53 16.56 -8.85
C SER A 166 -1.35 15.65 -9.15
N GLU A 167 -0.17 16.19 -9.39
CA GLU A 167 1.02 15.41 -9.75
C GLU A 167 1.44 14.38 -8.68
N LEU A 168 1.35 14.75 -7.40
CA LEU A 168 1.74 13.88 -6.28
C LEU A 168 0.58 13.47 -5.37
N TYR A 169 -0.66 13.83 -5.70
CA TYR A 169 -1.81 13.60 -4.85
C TYR A 169 -3.02 13.16 -5.69
N GLU A 170 -3.63 12.05 -5.32
CA GLU A 170 -4.82 11.51 -5.96
C GLU A 170 -5.81 10.98 -4.90
N GLU A 171 -7.08 11.36 -5.01
CA GLU A 171 -8.14 10.83 -4.16
C GLU A 171 -8.90 9.70 -4.85
N ARG A 172 -9.28 8.68 -4.07
CA ARG A 172 -10.13 7.56 -4.50
C ARG A 172 -11.14 7.22 -3.41
N LEU A 173 -12.17 6.45 -3.73
CA LEU A 173 -13.14 5.96 -2.75
C LEU A 173 -12.66 4.67 -2.10
N PHE A 174 -13.10 4.45 -0.84
CA PHE A 174 -12.83 3.24 -0.09
C PHE A 174 -14.07 2.79 0.69
N PRO A 175 -15.02 2.06 0.11
CA PRO A 175 -16.04 1.40 0.91
C PRO A 175 -15.34 0.44 1.87
N HIS A 176 -15.47 0.70 3.19
CA HIS A 176 -14.63 0.10 4.22
C HIS A 176 -14.50 -1.43 4.09
N ALA A 177 -15.60 -2.17 4.17
CA ALA A 177 -15.61 -3.61 4.06
C ALA A 177 -17.04 -4.15 3.82
N PRO A 178 -17.23 -5.39 3.31
CA PRO A 178 -18.56 -5.97 3.10
C PRO A 178 -19.41 -6.10 4.36
N TYR A 179 -18.79 -6.22 5.54
CA TYR A 179 -19.51 -6.30 6.81
C TYR A 179 -19.87 -4.92 7.39
N SER A 180 -19.37 -3.85 6.86
CA SER A 180 -19.61 -2.48 7.35
C SER A 180 -20.36 -1.60 6.35
N CYS A 181 -20.40 -2.00 5.08
CA CYS A 181 -21.13 -1.33 4.02
C CYS A 181 -22.28 -2.21 3.51
N SER A 182 -23.49 -1.64 3.47
CA SER A 182 -24.65 -2.34 2.91
C SER A 182 -24.51 -2.54 1.39
N PRO A 183 -25.26 -3.48 0.78
CA PRO A 183 -25.28 -3.65 -0.67
C PRO A 183 -25.64 -2.38 -1.44
N ASP A 184 -26.48 -1.53 -0.87
CA ASP A 184 -26.84 -0.23 -1.45
C ASP A 184 -25.64 0.72 -1.51
N THR A 185 -24.89 0.82 -0.43
CA THR A 185 -23.65 1.62 -0.36
C THR A 185 -22.61 1.11 -1.36
N LEU A 186 -22.34 -0.20 -1.39
CA LEU A 186 -21.40 -0.82 -2.34
C LEU A 186 -21.84 -0.58 -3.79
N SER A 187 -23.13 -0.71 -4.09
CA SER A 187 -23.69 -0.43 -5.42
C SER A 187 -23.54 1.04 -5.84
N LYS A 188 -23.70 1.97 -4.89
CA LYS A 188 -23.52 3.40 -5.18
C LYS A 188 -22.07 3.76 -5.44
N VAL A 189 -21.13 3.21 -4.67
CA VAL A 189 -19.69 3.38 -4.91
C VAL A 189 -19.31 2.80 -6.28
N HIS A 190 -19.71 1.57 -6.57
CA HIS A 190 -19.47 0.95 -7.86
C HIS A 190 -19.99 1.80 -9.03
N LYS A 191 -21.25 2.26 -8.97
CA LYS A 191 -21.86 3.10 -10.00
C LYS A 191 -21.16 4.47 -10.15
N TYR A 192 -20.67 5.03 -9.04
CA TYR A 192 -19.90 6.27 -9.08
C TYR A 192 -18.58 6.05 -9.81
N CYS A 193 -17.83 5.02 -9.42
CA CYS A 193 -16.53 4.71 -10.02
C CYS A 193 -16.67 4.34 -11.51
N LEU A 194 -17.65 3.51 -11.85
CA LEU A 194 -17.92 3.14 -13.24
C LEU A 194 -18.24 4.35 -14.12
N LYS A 195 -19.05 5.28 -13.60
CA LYS A 195 -19.45 6.48 -14.35
C LYS A 195 -18.30 7.48 -14.56
N ASN A 196 -17.39 7.57 -13.60
CA ASN A 196 -16.31 8.57 -13.60
C ASN A 196 -14.95 7.95 -14.00
N GLU A 197 -14.93 6.67 -14.40
CA GLU A 197 -13.70 5.91 -14.74
C GLU A 197 -12.68 5.86 -13.60
N GLU A 198 -13.18 5.88 -12.35
CA GLU A 198 -12.37 5.85 -11.14
C GLU A 198 -12.18 4.43 -10.62
N SER A 199 -11.10 4.22 -9.86
CA SER A 199 -10.88 3.00 -9.08
C SER A 199 -11.33 3.18 -7.64
N PHE A 200 -11.50 2.07 -6.91
CA PHE A 200 -11.70 2.12 -5.46
C PHE A 200 -10.92 1.02 -4.73
N GLY A 201 -10.69 1.22 -3.43
CA GLY A 201 -10.13 0.20 -2.55
C GLY A 201 -11.18 -0.36 -1.59
N ILE A 202 -10.92 -1.54 -1.00
CA ILE A 202 -11.79 -2.16 -0.01
C ILE A 202 -11.01 -3.14 0.86
N HIS A 203 -11.27 -3.19 2.18
CA HIS A 203 -10.84 -4.33 3.01
C HIS A 203 -11.69 -5.55 2.66
N LEU A 204 -11.03 -6.64 2.30
CA LEU A 204 -11.72 -7.83 1.81
C LEU A 204 -11.05 -9.12 2.29
N ALA A 205 -11.86 -10.06 2.72
CA ALA A 205 -11.43 -11.39 3.16
C ALA A 205 -10.33 -11.34 4.24
N GLU A 206 -10.39 -10.33 5.13
CA GLU A 206 -9.40 -10.12 6.17
C GLU A 206 -9.51 -11.16 7.29
N SER A 207 -10.72 -11.48 7.73
CA SER A 207 -10.94 -12.32 8.88
C SER A 207 -11.94 -13.44 8.63
N LYS A 208 -11.81 -14.52 9.39
CA LYS A 208 -12.81 -15.61 9.41
C LYS A 208 -14.21 -15.11 9.78
N GLN A 209 -14.31 -14.05 10.60
CA GLN A 209 -15.59 -13.47 10.97
C GLN A 209 -16.31 -12.84 9.77
N GLU A 210 -15.58 -12.28 8.82
CA GLU A 210 -16.13 -11.77 7.56
C GLU A 210 -16.71 -12.90 6.70
N SER A 211 -15.99 -14.02 6.56
CA SER A 211 -16.50 -15.20 5.86
C SER A 211 -17.79 -15.75 6.51
N LEU A 212 -17.86 -15.82 7.85
CA LEU A 212 -19.06 -16.21 8.57
C LEU A 212 -20.21 -15.22 8.34
N PHE A 213 -19.91 -13.91 8.33
CA PHE A 213 -20.87 -12.86 8.05
C PHE A 213 -21.46 -13.03 6.64
N ILE A 214 -20.63 -13.14 5.62
CA ILE A 214 -21.06 -13.28 4.22
C ILE A 214 -21.88 -14.58 4.01
N ASN A 215 -21.51 -15.65 4.70
CA ASN A 215 -22.21 -16.93 4.63
C ASN A 215 -23.53 -16.96 5.45
N ASN A 216 -23.97 -15.81 5.98
CA ASN A 216 -25.15 -15.70 6.86
C ASN A 216 -25.08 -16.65 8.07
N GLN A 217 -23.88 -16.97 8.54
CA GLN A 217 -23.64 -17.74 9.73
C GLN A 217 -23.54 -16.85 10.97
N ASN A 218 -23.52 -17.48 12.12
CA ASN A 218 -23.34 -16.80 13.39
C ASN A 218 -21.97 -16.12 13.44
N ASN A 219 -21.94 -14.80 13.51
CA ASN A 219 -20.74 -13.98 13.48
C ASN A 219 -20.75 -12.89 14.56
N HIS A 220 -19.56 -12.41 14.92
CA HIS A 220 -19.41 -11.39 15.95
C HIS A 220 -19.67 -9.96 15.45
N PHE A 221 -19.65 -9.69 14.15
CA PHE A 221 -20.03 -8.37 13.65
C PHE A 221 -21.48 -8.02 14.02
N GLU A 222 -22.42 -8.92 13.70
CA GLU A 222 -23.84 -8.71 14.01
C GLU A 222 -24.17 -8.85 15.49
N LYS A 223 -23.40 -9.67 16.23
CA LYS A 223 -23.67 -9.91 17.66
C LYS A 223 -23.06 -8.88 18.59
N SER A 224 -21.86 -8.40 18.28
CA SER A 224 -21.06 -7.62 19.22
C SER A 224 -20.75 -6.23 18.71
N ILE A 225 -20.50 -6.05 17.39
CA ILE A 225 -20.08 -4.76 16.83
C ILE A 225 -21.26 -3.88 16.45
N TYR A 226 -22.24 -4.42 15.73
CA TYR A 226 -23.43 -3.65 15.32
C TYR A 226 -24.17 -2.99 16.49
N PRO A 227 -24.42 -3.69 17.62
CA PRO A 227 -25.05 -3.05 18.78
C PRO A 227 -24.25 -1.88 19.36
N LEU A 228 -22.90 -1.96 19.37
CA LEU A 228 -22.03 -0.87 19.84
C LEU A 228 -22.11 0.37 18.96
N LEU A 229 -22.35 0.17 17.67
CA LEU A 229 -22.48 1.22 16.66
C LEU A 229 -23.93 1.72 16.46
N GLY A 230 -24.91 1.12 17.12
CA GLY A 230 -26.33 1.35 16.84
C GLY A 230 -26.71 0.99 15.39
N LYS A 231 -25.99 0.04 14.79
CA LYS A 231 -26.17 -0.35 13.39
C LYS A 231 -27.19 -1.50 13.31
N GLU A 232 -28.16 -1.35 12.41
CA GLU A 232 -29.10 -2.42 12.09
C GLU A 232 -28.47 -3.43 11.13
N LYS A 233 -28.96 -4.68 11.19
CA LYS A 233 -28.60 -5.72 10.24
C LYS A 233 -29.21 -5.38 8.88
N PHE A 234 -28.44 -5.61 7.83
CA PHE A 234 -28.93 -5.47 6.47
C PHE A 234 -29.03 -6.81 5.76
N SER A 235 -30.00 -6.92 4.85
CA SER A 235 -30.16 -8.11 4.02
C SER A 235 -29.02 -8.18 3.00
N ARG A 236 -28.47 -9.36 2.81
CA ARG A 236 -27.44 -9.63 1.81
C ARG A 236 -27.64 -11.01 1.18
N LYS A 237 -27.23 -11.15 -0.07
CA LYS A 237 -27.19 -12.45 -0.73
C LYS A 237 -26.08 -13.30 -0.10
N LYS A 238 -26.40 -14.56 0.22
CA LYS A 238 -25.42 -15.51 0.73
C LYS A 238 -24.35 -15.84 -0.32
N ALA A 239 -23.09 -15.88 0.10
CA ALA A 239 -21.97 -16.37 -0.70
C ALA A 239 -21.05 -17.23 0.18
N SER A 240 -20.18 -18.01 -0.44
CA SER A 240 -19.25 -18.90 0.29
C SER A 240 -18.08 -18.12 0.85
N THR A 241 -17.63 -17.06 0.14
CA THR A 241 -16.49 -16.23 0.50
C THR A 241 -16.81 -14.73 0.30
N PRO A 242 -16.04 -13.83 0.93
CA PRO A 242 -16.18 -12.39 0.69
C PRO A 242 -15.93 -12.01 -0.78
N LEU A 243 -14.95 -12.61 -1.46
CA LEU A 243 -14.68 -12.32 -2.87
C LEU A 243 -15.85 -12.77 -3.76
N GLU A 244 -16.34 -14.00 -3.57
CA GLU A 244 -17.52 -14.49 -4.28
C GLU A 244 -18.75 -13.58 -4.09
N TYR A 245 -18.93 -13.03 -2.89
CA TYR A 245 -19.99 -12.08 -2.60
C TYR A 245 -19.88 -10.81 -3.46
N MET A 246 -18.69 -10.23 -3.58
CA MET A 246 -18.46 -9.03 -4.38
C MET A 246 -18.73 -9.30 -5.86
N ILE A 247 -18.27 -10.42 -6.38
CA ILE A 247 -18.44 -10.83 -7.78
C ILE A 247 -19.91 -11.14 -8.10
N LYS A 248 -20.59 -11.97 -7.29
CA LYS A 248 -22.01 -12.32 -7.49
C LYS A 248 -22.95 -11.13 -7.45
N ASN A 249 -22.59 -10.07 -6.74
CA ASN A 249 -23.36 -8.83 -6.69
C ASN A 249 -22.89 -7.79 -7.72
N LYS A 250 -21.90 -8.12 -8.56
CA LYS A 250 -21.37 -7.26 -9.62
C LYS A 250 -20.79 -5.94 -9.10
N PHE A 251 -20.23 -5.93 -7.87
CA PHE A 251 -19.64 -4.73 -7.30
C PHE A 251 -18.26 -4.39 -7.88
N PHE A 252 -17.66 -5.33 -8.61
CA PHE A 252 -16.35 -5.16 -9.28
C PHE A 252 -16.46 -5.08 -10.81
N ASP A 253 -17.65 -5.29 -11.38
CA ASP A 253 -17.84 -5.32 -12.83
C ASP A 253 -17.41 -4.00 -13.49
N GLY A 254 -16.40 -4.06 -14.37
CA GLY A 254 -15.93 -2.92 -15.15
C GLY A 254 -15.22 -1.81 -14.39
N VAL A 255 -14.82 -2.04 -13.13
CA VAL A 255 -14.12 -1.08 -12.29
C VAL A 255 -12.81 -1.67 -11.76
N ARG A 256 -11.74 -0.90 -11.74
CA ARG A 256 -10.46 -1.28 -11.12
C ARG A 256 -10.60 -1.28 -9.59
N VAL A 257 -10.19 -2.36 -8.95
CA VAL A 257 -10.34 -2.53 -7.50
C VAL A 257 -9.04 -2.94 -6.85
N SER A 258 -8.67 -2.26 -5.76
CA SER A 258 -7.58 -2.64 -4.86
C SER A 258 -8.17 -3.32 -3.61
N ALA A 259 -8.05 -4.65 -3.52
CA ALA A 259 -8.55 -5.45 -2.40
C ALA A 259 -7.45 -5.66 -1.36
N VAL A 260 -7.69 -5.17 -0.13
CA VAL A 260 -6.71 -5.19 0.96
C VAL A 260 -6.92 -6.41 1.86
N HIS A 261 -5.82 -6.96 2.37
CA HIS A 261 -5.65 -8.14 3.21
C HIS A 261 -5.74 -9.47 2.47
N MET A 262 -6.88 -9.83 1.92
CA MET A 262 -7.12 -11.04 1.12
C MET A 262 -6.55 -12.32 1.79
N VAL A 263 -6.75 -12.45 3.11
CA VAL A 263 -6.21 -13.56 3.92
C VAL A 263 -7.01 -14.84 3.70
N HIS A 264 -8.34 -14.72 3.68
CA HIS A 264 -9.26 -15.86 3.60
C HIS A 264 -9.79 -16.06 2.17
N VAL A 265 -8.87 -16.28 1.23
CA VAL A 265 -9.14 -16.56 -0.20
C VAL A 265 -8.87 -18.02 -0.49
N LEU A 266 -9.71 -18.64 -1.31
CA LEU A 266 -9.62 -20.03 -1.71
C LEU A 266 -8.86 -20.19 -3.03
N GLU A 267 -8.25 -21.35 -3.26
CA GLU A 267 -7.41 -21.59 -4.45
C GLU A 267 -8.15 -21.34 -5.77
N HIS A 268 -9.40 -21.76 -5.86
CA HIS A 268 -10.21 -21.54 -7.06
C HIS A 268 -10.54 -20.06 -7.34
N GLU A 269 -10.38 -19.18 -6.35
CA GLU A 269 -10.63 -17.74 -6.50
C GLU A 269 -9.47 -17.01 -7.18
N LEU A 270 -8.29 -17.64 -7.33
CA LEU A 270 -7.17 -17.06 -8.06
C LEU A 270 -7.54 -16.67 -9.49
N GLN A 271 -8.28 -17.54 -10.17
CA GLN A 271 -8.73 -17.27 -11.54
C GLN A 271 -9.70 -16.07 -11.57
N ILE A 272 -10.59 -15.97 -10.59
CA ILE A 272 -11.50 -14.83 -10.44
C ILE A 272 -10.73 -13.52 -10.26
N ILE A 273 -9.68 -13.53 -9.41
CA ILE A 273 -8.82 -12.36 -9.20
C ILE A 273 -8.16 -11.92 -10.51
N LYS A 274 -7.60 -12.88 -11.28
CA LYS A 274 -6.97 -12.61 -12.58
C LYS A 274 -7.96 -12.08 -13.62
N GLU A 275 -9.12 -12.72 -13.76
CA GLU A 275 -10.15 -12.34 -14.75
C GLU A 275 -10.77 -10.96 -14.51
N ASN A 276 -10.84 -10.53 -13.26
CA ASN A 276 -11.36 -9.23 -12.87
C ASN A 276 -10.26 -8.17 -12.64
N ASP A 277 -9.01 -8.48 -12.98
CA ASP A 277 -7.85 -7.59 -12.84
C ASP A 277 -7.75 -6.91 -11.46
N ILE A 278 -8.01 -7.69 -10.39
CA ILE A 278 -8.05 -7.18 -9.02
C ILE A 278 -6.63 -6.96 -8.50
N GLY A 279 -6.33 -5.76 -8.01
CA GLY A 279 -5.12 -5.49 -7.26
C GLY A 279 -5.23 -6.06 -5.84
N VAL A 280 -4.30 -6.93 -5.48
CA VAL A 280 -4.24 -7.54 -4.14
C VAL A 280 -3.19 -6.84 -3.30
N ILE A 281 -3.55 -6.34 -2.12
CA ILE A 281 -2.65 -5.66 -1.20
C ILE A 281 -2.56 -6.47 0.08
N LEU A 282 -1.37 -6.96 0.40
CA LEU A 282 -1.12 -7.78 1.58
C LEU A 282 -0.53 -6.93 2.71
N CYS A 283 -0.99 -7.18 3.94
CA CYS A 283 -0.49 -6.57 5.16
C CYS A 283 -0.04 -7.65 6.16
N PRO A 284 0.98 -8.45 5.83
CA PRO A 284 1.28 -9.69 6.57
C PRO A 284 1.65 -9.46 8.04
N ARG A 285 2.34 -8.38 8.40
CA ARG A 285 2.65 -8.06 9.80
C ARG A 285 1.39 -7.66 10.58
N SER A 286 0.54 -6.82 10.00
CA SER A 286 -0.76 -6.46 10.58
C SER A 286 -1.63 -7.69 10.77
N ASN A 287 -1.77 -8.52 9.75
CA ASN A 287 -2.56 -9.75 9.82
C ASN A 287 -2.06 -10.67 10.95
N LYS A 288 -0.74 -10.77 11.14
CA LYS A 288 -0.15 -11.52 12.24
C LYS A 288 -0.42 -10.86 13.59
N PHE A 289 -0.29 -9.54 13.68
CA PHE A 289 -0.53 -8.77 14.89
C PHE A 289 -2.00 -8.89 15.35
N LEU A 290 -2.94 -8.81 14.43
CA LEU A 290 -4.39 -8.92 14.67
C LEU A 290 -4.86 -10.37 14.83
N ASN A 291 -3.97 -11.35 14.62
CA ASN A 291 -4.28 -12.78 14.70
C ASN A 291 -5.42 -13.22 13.77
N VAL A 292 -5.49 -12.63 12.57
CA VAL A 292 -6.51 -12.98 11.55
C VAL A 292 -6.05 -14.09 10.60
N GLY A 293 -4.78 -14.47 10.64
CA GLY A 293 -4.15 -15.46 9.78
C GLY A 293 -3.08 -14.83 8.90
N LEU A 294 -2.59 -15.57 7.92
CA LEU A 294 -1.63 -15.10 6.93
C LEU A 294 -2.19 -15.35 5.52
N PRO A 295 -1.91 -14.45 4.57
CA PRO A 295 -2.39 -14.60 3.21
C PRO A 295 -1.80 -15.85 2.53
N PRO A 296 -2.51 -16.48 1.58
CA PRO A 296 -1.99 -17.64 0.83
C PRO A 296 -0.95 -17.20 -0.23
N ALA A 297 0.23 -16.75 0.22
CA ALA A 297 1.24 -16.12 -0.62
C ALA A 297 1.72 -16.99 -1.81
N LYS A 298 1.71 -18.32 -1.66
CA LYS A 298 2.01 -19.24 -2.77
C LYS A 298 1.03 -19.07 -3.93
N LEU A 299 -0.24 -18.87 -3.60
CA LEU A 299 -1.29 -18.60 -4.58
C LEU A 299 -1.05 -17.26 -5.27
N TYR A 300 -0.68 -16.25 -4.51
CA TYR A 300 -0.53 -14.88 -5.00
C TYR A 300 0.78 -14.61 -5.76
N LYS A 301 1.76 -15.52 -5.69
CA LYS A 301 2.99 -15.44 -6.50
C LYS A 301 2.71 -15.35 -8.00
N GLU A 302 1.57 -15.88 -8.45
CA GLU A 302 1.17 -15.84 -9.85
C GLU A 302 0.47 -14.53 -10.28
N LEU A 303 0.26 -13.59 -9.33
CA LEU A 303 -0.37 -12.31 -9.61
C LEU A 303 0.66 -11.25 -9.98
N GLU A 304 0.35 -10.48 -11.02
CA GLU A 304 1.12 -9.29 -11.34
C GLU A 304 0.76 -8.10 -10.46
N ARG A 305 -0.54 -7.97 -10.11
CA ARG A 305 -1.07 -6.89 -9.27
C ARG A 305 -1.07 -7.31 -7.81
N ILE A 306 0.13 -7.33 -7.21
CA ILE A 306 0.32 -7.73 -5.81
C ILE A 306 1.19 -6.71 -5.08
N GLY A 307 0.65 -6.06 -4.06
CA GLY A 307 1.34 -5.06 -3.26
C GLY A 307 1.51 -5.45 -1.80
N LEU A 308 2.43 -4.77 -1.11
CA LEU A 308 2.59 -4.80 0.34
C LEU A 308 2.13 -3.48 0.94
N GLY A 309 1.49 -3.55 2.11
CA GLY A 309 1.12 -2.41 2.93
C GLY A 309 1.41 -2.67 4.40
N THR A 310 1.76 -1.64 5.15
CA THR A 310 2.03 -1.78 6.59
C THR A 310 0.77 -1.81 7.43
N ASP A 311 -0.36 -1.36 6.87
CA ASP A 311 -1.52 -0.98 7.67
C ASP A 311 -1.17 0.13 8.69
N GLY A 312 -1.98 0.39 9.71
CA GLY A 312 -1.74 1.44 10.69
C GLY A 312 -0.93 0.98 11.89
N VAL A 313 -0.35 1.93 12.64
CA VAL A 313 0.30 1.65 13.93
C VAL A 313 -0.69 1.21 15.02
N SER A 314 -1.98 1.28 14.76
CA SER A 314 -3.04 0.71 15.60
C SER A 314 -3.20 -0.81 15.42
N SER A 315 -2.73 -1.33 14.31
CA SER A 315 -2.83 -2.73 13.87
C SER A 315 -1.48 -3.35 13.51
N ASN A 316 -0.38 -2.61 13.68
CA ASN A 316 0.99 -3.07 13.43
C ASN A 316 1.96 -2.40 14.42
N LEU A 317 3.18 -2.90 14.52
CA LEU A 317 4.20 -2.36 15.42
C LEU A 317 4.81 -1.03 14.92
N ASN A 318 4.92 -0.86 13.60
CA ASN A 318 5.44 0.35 12.96
C ASN A 318 5.07 0.37 11.46
N LEU A 319 5.50 1.45 10.76
CA LEU A 319 5.25 1.71 9.33
C LEU A 319 6.51 1.46 8.47
N ASP A 320 7.39 0.56 8.90
CA ASP A 320 8.68 0.32 8.26
C ASP A 320 8.56 -0.71 7.14
N MET A 321 8.73 -0.26 5.88
CA MET A 321 8.65 -1.13 4.71
C MET A 321 9.82 -2.14 4.64
N PHE A 322 11.00 -1.83 5.15
CA PHE A 322 12.07 -2.83 5.23
C PHE A 322 11.67 -4.01 6.13
N GLU A 323 11.06 -3.71 7.28
CA GLU A 323 10.57 -4.77 8.17
C GLU A 323 9.39 -5.54 7.56
N GLU A 324 8.49 -4.87 6.81
CA GLU A 324 7.38 -5.54 6.11
C GLU A 324 7.90 -6.52 5.06
N ILE A 325 8.84 -6.07 4.21
CA ILE A 325 9.49 -6.86 3.16
C ILE A 325 10.24 -8.06 3.77
N SER A 326 11.04 -7.81 4.81
CA SER A 326 11.80 -8.85 5.52
C SER A 326 10.89 -9.89 6.17
N PHE A 327 9.82 -9.44 6.84
CA PHE A 327 8.83 -10.34 7.44
C PHE A 327 8.12 -11.19 6.38
N PHE A 328 7.71 -10.59 5.27
CA PHE A 328 7.08 -11.29 4.16
C PHE A 328 8.01 -12.35 3.57
N TYR A 329 9.28 -11.99 3.32
CA TYR A 329 10.31 -12.94 2.87
C TYR A 329 10.50 -14.11 3.84
N LEU A 330 10.77 -13.82 5.12
CA LEU A 330 11.05 -14.85 6.13
C LEU A 330 9.86 -15.79 6.35
N THR A 331 8.63 -15.25 6.26
CA THR A 331 7.41 -16.02 6.49
C THR A 331 7.13 -17.02 5.36
N PHE A 332 7.47 -16.66 4.11
CA PHE A 332 7.03 -17.45 2.95
C PHE A 332 8.17 -18.08 2.14
N ARG A 333 9.45 -17.86 2.49
CA ARG A 333 10.61 -18.38 1.74
C ARG A 333 10.62 -19.91 1.61
N GLU A 334 10.18 -20.65 2.61
CA GLU A 334 10.14 -22.12 2.56
C GLU A 334 9.04 -22.63 1.61
N ILE A 335 7.97 -21.86 1.43
CA ILE A 335 6.82 -22.21 0.59
C ILE A 335 7.05 -21.81 -0.88
N ILE A 336 7.67 -20.63 -1.11
CA ILE A 336 7.87 -20.06 -2.45
C ILE A 336 9.23 -20.45 -3.03
N GLY A 337 10.26 -20.63 -2.19
CA GLY A 337 11.60 -21.02 -2.60
C GLY A 337 12.48 -19.83 -3.01
N GLU A 338 13.41 -20.08 -3.96
CA GLU A 338 14.49 -19.14 -4.33
C GLU A 338 14.00 -17.79 -4.85
N GLU A 339 12.82 -17.75 -5.47
CA GLU A 339 12.25 -16.50 -6.03
C GLU A 339 11.64 -15.58 -4.97
N MET A 340 11.57 -16.00 -3.69
CA MET A 340 10.88 -15.24 -2.66
C MET A 340 11.47 -13.85 -2.42
N ALA A 341 12.80 -13.69 -2.50
CA ALA A 341 13.44 -12.39 -2.33
C ALA A 341 13.05 -11.41 -3.45
N GLN A 342 13.09 -11.88 -4.69
CA GLN A 342 12.64 -11.08 -5.85
C GLN A 342 11.15 -10.75 -5.75
N PHE A 343 10.31 -11.71 -5.38
CA PHE A 343 8.87 -11.52 -5.20
C PHE A 343 8.55 -10.50 -4.10
N ALA A 344 9.25 -10.54 -2.97
CA ALA A 344 9.05 -9.57 -1.88
C ALA A 344 9.40 -8.14 -2.31
N VAL A 345 10.53 -7.95 -3.00
CA VAL A 345 10.92 -6.64 -3.52
C VAL A 345 9.97 -6.18 -4.63
N TYR A 346 9.54 -7.08 -5.52
CA TYR A 346 8.54 -6.79 -6.53
C TYR A 346 7.23 -6.30 -5.92
N ALA A 347 6.71 -6.99 -4.90
CA ALA A 347 5.47 -6.61 -4.23
C ALA A 347 5.57 -5.24 -3.51
N ALA A 348 6.76 -4.87 -3.03
CA ALA A 348 7.02 -3.57 -2.40
C ALA A 348 7.31 -2.44 -3.40
N THR A 349 7.38 -2.73 -4.71
CA THR A 349 7.73 -1.77 -5.76
C THR A 349 6.74 -1.86 -6.93
N LEU A 350 7.12 -2.48 -8.06
CA LEU A 350 6.29 -2.57 -9.27
C LEU A 350 4.97 -3.30 -9.03
N GLY A 351 4.96 -4.35 -8.23
CA GLY A 351 3.75 -5.08 -7.87
C GLY A 351 2.77 -4.19 -7.10
N GLY A 352 3.28 -3.37 -6.15
CA GLY A 352 2.50 -2.37 -5.42
C GLY A 352 1.93 -1.29 -6.35
N ALA A 353 2.75 -0.79 -7.30
CA ALA A 353 2.28 0.15 -8.32
C ALA A 353 1.15 -0.45 -9.16
N LYS A 354 1.31 -1.70 -9.61
CA LYS A 354 0.27 -2.43 -10.36
C LYS A 354 -0.99 -2.66 -9.53
N ALA A 355 -0.87 -3.02 -8.25
CA ALA A 355 -2.01 -3.23 -7.36
C ALA A 355 -2.80 -1.93 -7.09
N LEU A 356 -2.16 -0.78 -7.24
CA LEU A 356 -2.74 0.55 -7.13
C LEU A 356 -3.08 1.18 -8.50
N PHE A 357 -2.80 0.50 -9.62
CA PHE A 357 -3.04 0.99 -10.99
C PHE A 357 -2.32 2.30 -11.31
N ILE A 358 -1.05 2.40 -10.89
CA ILE A 358 -0.14 3.52 -11.14
C ILE A 358 1.21 3.08 -11.73
N GLU A 359 1.26 1.86 -12.27
CA GLU A 359 2.48 1.26 -12.82
C GLU A 359 3.09 2.02 -14.00
N ASP A 360 2.32 2.84 -14.69
CA ASP A 360 2.82 3.70 -15.76
C ASP A 360 3.63 4.89 -15.24
N GLU A 361 3.45 5.25 -13.97
CA GLU A 361 4.10 6.40 -13.35
C GLU A 361 5.32 6.01 -12.51
N VAL A 362 5.24 4.92 -11.73
CA VAL A 362 6.24 4.53 -10.71
C VAL A 362 6.40 3.02 -10.58
N GLY A 363 7.25 2.58 -9.64
CA GLY A 363 7.43 1.18 -9.23
C GLY A 363 8.56 0.45 -9.97
N SER A 364 9.12 1.03 -11.03
CA SER A 364 10.29 0.49 -11.75
C SER A 364 11.19 1.61 -12.25
N ILE A 365 12.46 1.29 -12.53
CA ILE A 365 13.38 2.22 -13.16
C ILE A 365 13.30 2.01 -14.67
N GLU A 366 12.48 2.83 -15.35
CA GLU A 366 12.24 2.78 -16.79
C GLU A 366 12.12 4.21 -17.36
N PRO A 367 12.61 4.44 -18.59
CA PRO A 367 12.44 5.74 -19.25
C PRO A 367 10.97 6.18 -19.32
N GLY A 368 10.72 7.44 -18.98
CA GLY A 368 9.39 8.06 -18.95
C GLY A 368 8.72 8.07 -17.57
N LYS A 369 9.10 7.16 -16.66
CA LYS A 369 8.55 7.11 -15.29
C LYS A 369 9.16 8.19 -14.40
N ALA A 370 8.47 8.50 -13.33
CA ALA A 370 8.95 9.41 -12.29
C ALA A 370 10.23 8.89 -11.63
N ALA A 371 11.13 9.80 -11.28
CA ALA A 371 12.34 9.47 -10.55
C ALA A 371 12.05 9.36 -9.04
N ASP A 372 11.16 8.41 -8.68
CA ASP A 372 10.85 8.03 -7.32
C ASP A 372 11.78 6.86 -6.95
N LEU A 373 12.92 7.18 -6.34
CA LEU A 373 14.05 6.27 -6.19
C LEU A 373 14.56 6.24 -4.75
N ILE A 374 15.12 5.10 -4.35
CA ILE A 374 15.92 4.99 -3.12
C ILE A 374 17.29 4.39 -3.44
N PHE A 375 18.27 4.77 -2.62
CA PHE A 375 19.59 4.15 -2.61
C PHE A 375 19.90 3.63 -1.23
N ILE A 376 20.31 2.37 -1.16
CA ILE A 376 20.72 1.71 0.09
C ILE A 376 22.20 1.34 0.04
N THR A 377 22.85 1.44 1.21
CA THR A 377 24.23 1.05 1.45
C THR A 377 24.30 -0.13 2.42
N PRO A 378 24.02 -1.36 1.94
CA PRO A 378 23.91 -2.53 2.80
C PRO A 378 25.21 -2.84 3.53
N GLN A 379 25.11 -3.27 4.79
CA GLN A 379 26.26 -3.80 5.54
C GLN A 379 26.71 -5.15 4.98
N ASN A 380 25.74 -5.98 4.54
CA ASN A 380 25.98 -7.29 3.96
C ASN A 380 25.48 -7.35 2.51
N TYR A 381 26.39 -7.72 1.60
CA TYR A 381 26.06 -7.94 0.19
C TYR A 381 25.98 -9.42 -0.11
N TYR A 382 24.83 -9.87 -0.55
CA TYR A 382 24.64 -11.22 -1.05
C TYR A 382 24.88 -11.26 -2.57
N LYS A 383 25.14 -12.46 -3.11
CA LYS A 383 25.26 -12.65 -4.56
C LYS A 383 23.96 -12.27 -5.28
N ASP A 384 22.81 -12.56 -4.65
CA ASP A 384 21.51 -12.11 -5.10
C ASP A 384 21.23 -10.71 -4.53
N PRO A 385 21.09 -9.67 -5.39
CA PRO A 385 20.82 -8.32 -4.92
C PRO A 385 19.42 -8.17 -4.30
N TYR A 386 18.44 -9.00 -4.67
CA TYR A 386 17.13 -9.01 -4.03
C TYR A 386 17.21 -9.52 -2.59
N LEU A 387 18.02 -10.57 -2.36
CA LEU A 387 18.30 -11.05 -0.99
C LEU A 387 19.02 -9.97 -0.17
N THR A 388 19.86 -9.17 -0.79
CA THR A 388 20.50 -8.02 -0.14
C THR A 388 19.45 -7.00 0.30
N VAL A 389 18.50 -6.64 -0.57
CA VAL A 389 17.42 -5.69 -0.23
C VAL A 389 16.54 -6.20 0.91
N VAL A 390 16.07 -7.45 0.86
CA VAL A 390 15.19 -8.01 1.91
C VAL A 390 15.87 -8.19 3.26
N SER A 391 17.21 -8.22 3.27
CA SER A 391 18.03 -8.30 4.48
C SER A 391 18.46 -6.94 5.01
N SER A 392 18.21 -5.86 4.27
CA SER A 392 18.55 -4.49 4.65
C SER A 392 17.55 -3.93 5.65
N THR A 393 17.96 -2.86 6.31
CA THR A 393 17.17 -2.14 7.29
C THR A 393 17.11 -0.66 6.94
N ARG A 394 16.20 0.08 7.55
CA ARG A 394 16.09 1.54 7.34
C ARG A 394 17.36 2.31 7.67
N SER A 395 18.26 1.78 8.54
CA SER A 395 19.54 2.41 8.86
C SER A 395 20.52 2.40 7.69
N GLU A 396 20.27 1.58 6.68
CA GLU A 396 21.06 1.45 5.46
C GLU A 396 20.51 2.31 4.30
N LEU A 397 19.39 3.01 4.51
CA LEU A 397 18.85 3.98 3.54
C LEU A 397 19.77 5.20 3.48
N ALA A 398 20.37 5.43 2.33
CA ALA A 398 21.31 6.52 2.11
C ALA A 398 20.73 7.66 1.24
N LEU A 399 19.65 7.39 0.49
CA LEU A 399 18.94 8.37 -0.32
C LEU A 399 17.49 7.94 -0.51
N SER A 400 16.57 8.91 -0.45
CA SER A 400 15.20 8.78 -0.94
C SER A 400 14.85 10.03 -1.74
N MET A 401 14.20 9.84 -2.90
CA MET A 401 13.74 10.95 -3.75
C MET A 401 12.37 10.64 -4.39
N VAL A 402 11.62 11.70 -4.65
CA VAL A 402 10.36 11.68 -5.40
C VAL A 402 10.42 12.73 -6.50
N ASN A 403 10.03 12.37 -7.71
CA ASN A 403 10.17 13.25 -8.90
C ASN A 403 11.59 13.86 -9.03
N GLY A 404 12.63 13.09 -8.66
CA GLY A 404 14.02 13.55 -8.70
C GLY A 404 14.43 14.50 -7.57
N GLU A 405 13.51 14.90 -6.68
CA GLU A 405 13.80 15.74 -5.51
C GLU A 405 14.14 14.89 -4.30
N ILE A 406 15.21 15.25 -3.59
CA ILE A 406 15.70 14.50 -2.44
C ILE A 406 14.80 14.77 -1.23
N LEU A 407 14.21 13.70 -0.68
CA LEU A 407 13.42 13.75 0.56
C LEU A 407 14.25 13.43 1.79
N PHE A 408 15.20 12.51 1.66
CA PHE A 408 16.04 12.04 2.74
C PHE A 408 17.45 11.76 2.24
N SER A 409 18.44 12.25 3.01
CA SER A 409 19.84 11.88 2.90
C SER A 409 20.47 12.03 4.29
N PRO A 410 21.20 11.04 4.82
CA PRO A 410 21.86 11.14 6.13
C PRO A 410 23.03 12.15 6.15
N ILE A 411 23.39 12.72 5.00
CA ILE A 411 24.53 13.65 4.85
C ILE A 411 24.09 15.13 4.90
N ASN A 412 22.80 15.39 5.10
CA ASN A 412 22.27 16.76 5.26
C ASN A 412 21.84 17.02 6.69
#